data_dbb5b949ba5721568e660cad3b1b0f6a
#
_entry.id   dbb5b949ba5721568e660cad3b1b0f6a
#
_cell.length_a   1.000
_cell.length_b   1.000
_cell.length_c   1.000
_cell.angle_alpha   90.00
_cell.angle_beta   90.00
_cell.angle_gamma   90.00
#
_symmetry.space_group_name_H-M   'P 1'
#
loop_
_entity.id
_entity.type
_entity.pdbx_description
1 polymer ?
#
loop_
_entity_poly.entity_id
_entity_poly.type
_entity_poly.pdbx_seq_one_letter_code
_entity_poly.pdbx_strand_id
1 'polypeptide(L)'
;ALACYALGFQWNKGSGGDAVDGNRIIEFKACSNWDLDTTSFSPSEEFDRLYFLRLDKRNDELYIYDTGLDSDGLKQVKVNKTQTLADQQKMGRRPRFSVINFILKPNMIEPIKKINIREKKVIDLW
;
A
#
# COMPACT_ATOMS: atom_id res chain seq x y z
N ALA A 1 8.50 -1.62 -9.64
CA ALA A 1 8.36 -1.72 -11.11
C ALA A 1 7.27 -2.70 -11.55
N LEU A 2 7.18 -3.90 -10.94
CA LEU A 2 6.15 -4.89 -11.30
C LEU A 2 4.73 -4.37 -11.07
N ALA A 3 4.50 -3.67 -9.96
CA ALA A 3 3.18 -3.12 -9.67
C ALA A 3 2.78 -2.03 -10.68
N CYS A 4 3.72 -1.18 -11.08
CA CYS A 4 3.46 -0.18 -12.11
C CYS A 4 3.10 -0.83 -13.45
N TYR A 5 3.81 -1.89 -13.81
CA TYR A 5 3.52 -2.65 -15.03
C TYR A 5 2.11 -3.26 -14.98
N ALA A 6 1.76 -3.90 -13.87
CA ALA A 6 0.47 -4.56 -13.70
C ALA A 6 -0.70 -3.58 -13.72
N LEU A 7 -0.52 -2.40 -13.14
CA LEU A 7 -1.57 -1.39 -13.02
C LEU A 7 -1.58 -0.37 -14.16
N GLY A 8 -0.57 -0.41 -15.03
CA GLY A 8 -0.44 0.56 -16.10
C GLY A 8 -0.01 1.95 -15.63
N PHE A 9 0.61 2.05 -14.46
CA PHE A 9 1.09 3.31 -13.92
C PHE A 9 2.51 3.60 -14.38
N GLN A 10 2.84 4.89 -14.47
CA GLN A 10 4.19 5.32 -14.77
C GLN A 10 5.04 5.35 -13.50
N TRP A 11 6.18 4.66 -13.52
CA TRP A 11 7.11 4.68 -12.40
C TRP A 11 7.75 6.05 -12.24
N ASN A 12 7.70 6.59 -11.02
CA ASN A 12 8.28 7.88 -10.69
C ASN A 12 9.65 7.68 -10.06
N LYS A 13 10.70 8.14 -10.73
CA LYS A 13 12.09 8.05 -10.24
C LYS A 13 12.49 9.21 -9.34
N GLY A 14 11.65 10.25 -9.27
CA GLY A 14 11.92 11.44 -8.47
C GLY A 14 11.23 11.40 -7.11
N SER A 15 11.15 12.56 -6.48
CA SER A 15 10.38 12.75 -5.25
C SER A 15 8.89 12.90 -5.58
N GLY A 16 8.02 12.63 -4.60
CA GLY A 16 6.58 12.79 -4.75
C GLY A 16 5.84 11.53 -5.14
N GLY A 17 6.09 10.44 -4.40
CA GLY A 17 5.41 9.16 -4.56
C GLY A 17 6.18 8.18 -5.43
N ASP A 18 5.70 6.93 -5.47
CA ASP A 18 6.38 5.82 -6.16
C ASP A 18 5.98 5.73 -7.63
N ALA A 19 4.79 6.18 -7.98
CA ALA A 19 4.27 6.09 -9.35
C ALA A 19 3.29 7.23 -9.63
N VAL A 20 2.96 7.37 -10.89
CA VAL A 20 2.02 8.39 -11.37
C VAL A 20 0.97 7.73 -12.25
N ASP A 21 -0.29 8.11 -12.06
CA ASP A 21 -1.41 7.75 -12.92
C ASP A 21 -2.09 9.05 -13.38
N GLY A 22 -1.70 9.55 -14.55
CA GLY A 22 -2.12 10.87 -15.01
C GLY A 22 -1.63 11.95 -14.03
N ASN A 23 -2.56 12.64 -13.37
CA ASN A 23 -2.25 13.66 -12.38
C ASN A 23 -2.22 13.12 -10.94
N ARG A 24 -2.50 11.82 -10.74
CA ARG A 24 -2.54 11.23 -9.40
C ARG A 24 -1.18 10.71 -8.98
N ILE A 25 -0.81 10.98 -7.75
CA ILE A 25 0.41 10.47 -7.11
C ILE A 25 0.05 9.17 -6.40
N ILE A 26 0.78 8.11 -6.74
CA ILE A 26 0.53 6.76 -6.23
C ILE A 26 1.65 6.38 -5.26
N GLU A 27 1.26 5.89 -4.08
CA GLU A 27 2.18 5.36 -3.08
C GLU A 27 2.01 3.85 -3.01
N PHE A 28 3.14 3.12 -2.99
CA PHE A 28 3.16 1.68 -2.77
C PHE A 28 3.80 1.37 -1.43
N LYS A 29 3.17 0.51 -0.66
CA LYS A 29 3.77 -0.13 0.52
C LYS A 29 3.73 -1.63 0.31
N ALA A 30 4.75 -2.33 0.76
CA ALA A 30 4.88 -3.76 0.49
C ALA A 30 5.30 -4.52 1.74
N CYS A 31 4.88 -5.78 1.82
CA CYS A 31 5.37 -6.70 2.82
C CYS A 31 5.73 -8.05 2.19
N SER A 32 6.68 -8.73 2.82
CA SER A 32 7.10 -10.07 2.41
C SER A 32 6.64 -11.15 3.38
N ASN A 33 5.91 -10.79 4.43
CA ASN A 33 5.26 -11.72 5.34
C ASN A 33 3.77 -11.69 5.07
N TRP A 34 3.20 -12.85 4.71
CA TRP A 34 1.79 -12.92 4.34
C TRP A 34 0.84 -12.63 5.49
N ASP A 35 1.18 -13.08 6.70
CA ASP A 35 0.27 -13.05 7.84
C ASP A 35 0.27 -11.73 8.61
N LEU A 36 1.41 -11.07 8.67
CA LEU A 36 1.58 -9.86 9.47
C LEU A 36 2.61 -8.94 8.84
N ASP A 37 2.29 -7.68 8.79
CA ASP A 37 3.21 -6.63 8.36
C ASP A 37 3.44 -5.60 9.44
N THR A 38 4.59 -4.94 9.37
CA THR A 38 4.86 -3.71 10.11
C THR A 38 5.27 -2.67 9.08
N THR A 39 4.32 -1.82 8.74
CA THR A 39 4.49 -0.83 7.68
C THR A 39 4.66 0.55 8.28
N SER A 40 5.67 1.30 7.83
CA SER A 40 5.93 2.65 8.32
C SER A 40 5.57 3.68 7.26
N PHE A 41 5.10 4.83 7.75
CA PHE A 41 4.73 5.97 6.90
C PHE A 41 5.50 7.20 7.33
N SER A 42 5.91 8.02 6.36
CA SER A 42 6.55 9.30 6.65
C SER A 42 5.54 10.27 7.27
N PRO A 43 5.94 11.11 8.22
CA PRO A 43 5.05 12.12 8.81
C PRO A 43 4.53 13.14 7.79
N SER A 44 5.24 13.33 6.69
CA SER A 44 4.92 14.34 5.67
C SER A 44 4.58 13.76 4.30
N GLU A 45 4.33 12.45 4.23
CA GLU A 45 4.00 11.78 2.98
C GLU A 45 2.64 12.23 2.45
N GLU A 46 2.58 12.60 1.17
CA GLU A 46 1.33 12.99 0.49
C GLU A 46 1.17 12.17 -0.78
N PHE A 47 -0.04 11.64 -0.99
CA PHE A 47 -0.37 10.83 -2.16
C PHE A 47 -1.88 10.86 -2.40
N ASP A 48 -2.27 10.52 -3.61
CA ASP A 48 -3.69 10.46 -4.00
C ASP A 48 -4.28 9.06 -3.80
N ARG A 49 -3.45 8.03 -3.88
CA ARG A 49 -3.91 6.65 -3.70
C ARG A 49 -2.80 5.79 -3.12
N LEU A 50 -3.16 4.94 -2.17
CA LEU A 50 -2.27 3.94 -1.58
C LEU A 50 -2.62 2.55 -2.08
N TYR A 51 -1.63 1.87 -2.65
CA TYR A 51 -1.72 0.45 -2.99
C TYR A 51 -0.81 -0.35 -2.06
N PHE A 52 -1.29 -1.49 -1.62
CA PHE A 52 -0.53 -2.39 -0.78
C PHE A 52 -0.17 -3.65 -1.53
N LEU A 53 1.10 -4.05 -1.45
CA LEU A 53 1.65 -5.21 -2.15
C LEU A 53 1.98 -6.29 -1.12
N ARG A 54 1.45 -7.48 -1.35
CA ARG A 54 1.60 -8.60 -0.44
C ARG A 54 2.24 -9.76 -1.16
N LEU A 55 3.46 -10.14 -0.74
CA LEU A 55 4.22 -11.18 -1.40
C LEU A 55 3.91 -12.54 -0.78
N ASP A 56 3.48 -13.48 -1.61
CA ASP A 56 3.38 -14.89 -1.26
C ASP A 56 4.64 -15.61 -1.74
N LYS A 57 5.57 -15.83 -0.82
CA LYS A 57 6.86 -16.46 -1.12
C LYS A 57 6.76 -17.92 -1.51
N ARG A 58 5.73 -18.62 -1.04
CA ARG A 58 5.55 -20.05 -1.33
C ARG A 58 5.22 -20.30 -2.78
N ASN A 59 4.40 -19.42 -3.34
CA ASN A 59 3.90 -19.56 -4.70
C ASN A 59 4.54 -18.58 -5.69
N ASP A 60 5.48 -17.75 -5.24
CA ASP A 60 6.09 -16.67 -6.04
C ASP A 60 5.04 -15.78 -6.70
N GLU A 61 4.08 -15.35 -5.90
CA GLU A 61 2.99 -14.48 -6.34
C GLU A 61 2.99 -13.18 -5.55
N LEU A 62 2.74 -12.06 -6.25
CA LEU A 62 2.56 -10.76 -5.64
C LEU A 62 1.10 -10.35 -5.80
N TYR A 63 0.43 -10.08 -4.69
CA TYR A 63 -0.95 -9.61 -4.66
C TYR A 63 -0.99 -8.11 -4.49
N ILE A 64 -1.85 -7.45 -5.26
CA ILE A 64 -1.99 -5.99 -5.26
C ILE A 64 -3.36 -5.64 -4.70
N TYR A 65 -3.36 -4.79 -3.66
CA TYR A 65 -4.58 -4.31 -3.01
C TYR A 65 -4.72 -2.81 -3.25
N ASP A 66 -5.88 -2.37 -3.70
CA ASP A 66 -6.25 -0.96 -3.74
C ASP A 66 -6.94 -0.61 -2.42
N THR A 67 -6.26 0.17 -1.57
CA THR A 67 -6.81 0.51 -0.26
C THR A 67 -7.94 1.53 -0.34
N GLY A 68 -8.05 2.24 -1.46
CA GLY A 68 -9.04 3.32 -1.61
C GLY A 68 -8.69 4.59 -0.85
N LEU A 69 -7.51 4.66 -0.24
CA LEU A 69 -7.12 5.77 0.62
C LEU A 69 -6.15 6.72 -0.08
N ASP A 70 -6.39 8.02 0.09
CA ASP A 70 -5.39 9.07 -0.11
C ASP A 70 -4.67 9.36 1.21
N SER A 71 -3.73 10.32 1.20
CA SER A 71 -3.00 10.67 2.42
C SER A 71 -3.92 11.20 3.52
N ASP A 72 -4.97 11.93 3.17
CA ASP A 72 -5.94 12.44 4.17
C ASP A 72 -6.78 11.31 4.76
N GLY A 73 -7.22 10.36 3.95
CA GLY A 73 -7.93 9.17 4.41
C GLY A 73 -7.07 8.31 5.32
N LEU A 74 -5.79 8.16 4.98
CA LEU A 74 -4.83 7.41 5.80
C LEU A 74 -4.68 8.01 7.20
N LYS A 75 -4.71 9.34 7.32
CA LYS A 75 -4.59 10.04 8.61
C LYS A 75 -5.70 9.66 9.60
N GLN A 76 -6.84 9.22 9.11
CA GLN A 76 -7.97 8.81 9.94
C GLN A 76 -7.86 7.36 10.43
N VAL A 77 -6.91 6.59 9.93
CA VAL A 77 -6.72 5.19 10.30
C VAL A 77 -6.21 5.10 11.73
N LYS A 78 -6.84 4.26 12.55
CA LYS A 78 -6.35 3.98 13.89
C LYS A 78 -5.13 3.08 13.82
N VAL A 79 -4.06 3.51 14.47
CA VAL A 79 -2.79 2.75 14.54
C VAL A 79 -2.67 1.98 15.84
N ASN A 80 -3.50 2.33 16.83
CA ASN A 80 -3.69 1.59 18.07
C ASN A 80 -5.10 1.90 18.64
N LYS A 81 -5.38 1.45 19.86
CA LYS A 81 -6.73 1.59 20.46
C LYS A 81 -7.17 3.04 20.66
N THR A 82 -6.24 3.98 20.81
CA THR A 82 -6.53 5.35 21.21
C THR A 82 -6.05 6.42 20.25
N GLN A 83 -5.21 6.06 19.27
CA GLN A 83 -4.56 7.03 18.39
C GLN A 83 -4.79 6.71 16.92
N THR A 84 -4.99 7.76 16.13
CA THR A 84 -4.96 7.70 14.68
C THR A 84 -3.54 7.93 14.18
N LEU A 85 -3.32 7.70 12.89
CA LEU A 85 -2.04 8.01 12.24
C LEU A 85 -1.73 9.50 12.37
N ALA A 86 -2.74 10.37 12.21
CA ALA A 86 -2.56 11.82 12.37
C ALA A 86 -2.07 12.20 13.77
N ASP A 87 -2.56 11.52 14.81
CA ASP A 87 -2.11 11.78 16.19
C ASP A 87 -0.62 11.52 16.35
N GLN A 88 -0.12 10.44 15.77
CA GLN A 88 1.32 10.12 15.82
C GLN A 88 2.15 11.08 14.97
N GLN A 89 1.64 11.51 13.83
CA GLN A 89 2.34 12.49 13.00
C GLN A 89 2.50 13.83 13.72
N LYS A 90 1.48 14.26 14.46
CA LYS A 90 1.55 15.50 15.26
C LYS A 90 2.63 15.45 16.34
N MET A 91 2.94 14.25 16.84
CA MET A 91 4.00 14.03 17.81
C MET A 91 5.38 13.91 17.16
N GLY A 92 5.49 14.10 15.86
CA GLY A 92 6.74 13.97 15.13
C GLY A 92 7.19 12.52 14.95
N ARG A 93 6.33 11.55 15.18
CA ARG A 93 6.65 10.15 15.06
C ARG A 93 6.40 9.65 13.64
N ARG A 94 7.17 8.65 13.24
CA ARG A 94 6.93 7.90 12.01
C ARG A 94 5.97 6.75 12.35
N PRO A 95 4.69 6.81 11.93
CA PRO A 95 3.74 5.76 12.29
C PRO A 95 4.15 4.41 11.74
N ARG A 96 4.02 3.37 12.56
CA ARG A 96 4.23 1.99 12.19
C ARG A 96 3.04 1.16 12.63
N PHE A 97 2.44 0.42 11.70
CA PHE A 97 1.31 -0.42 12.01
C PHE A 97 1.10 -1.48 10.93
N SER A 98 0.23 -2.43 11.21
CA SER A 98 -0.12 -3.46 10.23
C SER A 98 -1.20 -2.94 9.28
N VAL A 99 -0.87 -2.77 8.01
CA VAL A 99 -1.84 -2.44 6.97
C VAL A 99 -2.85 -3.59 6.81
N ILE A 100 -2.37 -4.84 6.93
CA ILE A 100 -3.25 -6.00 6.85
C ILE A 100 -4.33 -5.94 7.92
N ASN A 101 -3.95 -5.72 9.18
CA ASN A 101 -4.88 -5.78 10.31
C ASN A 101 -5.73 -4.53 10.49
N PHE A 102 -5.22 -3.36 10.13
CA PHE A 102 -5.91 -2.09 10.39
C PHE A 102 -6.58 -1.47 9.17
N ILE A 103 -6.23 -1.89 7.97
CA ILE A 103 -6.83 -1.37 6.74
C ILE A 103 -7.52 -2.48 5.94
N LEU A 104 -6.81 -3.53 5.58
CA LEU A 104 -7.35 -4.56 4.68
C LEU A 104 -8.47 -5.36 5.33
N LYS A 105 -8.23 -5.94 6.50
CA LYS A 105 -9.23 -6.78 7.18
C LYS A 105 -10.46 -6.03 7.63
N PRO A 106 -10.35 -4.87 8.32
CA PRO A 106 -11.54 -4.15 8.77
C PRO A 106 -12.45 -3.67 7.65
N ASN A 107 -11.88 -3.37 6.49
CA ASN A 107 -12.63 -2.89 5.32
C ASN A 107 -12.93 -3.99 4.31
N MET A 108 -12.59 -5.23 4.61
CA MET A 108 -12.81 -6.39 3.73
C MET A 108 -12.25 -6.15 2.32
N ILE A 109 -11.04 -5.59 2.27
CA ILE A 109 -10.39 -5.29 0.99
C ILE A 109 -9.77 -6.57 0.42
N GLU A 110 -10.19 -6.93 -0.78
CA GLU A 110 -9.66 -8.07 -1.52
C GLU A 110 -8.63 -7.59 -2.55
N PRO A 111 -7.69 -8.46 -2.95
CA PRO A 111 -6.73 -8.06 -3.97
C PRO A 111 -7.41 -7.87 -5.33
N ILE A 112 -6.94 -6.88 -6.08
CA ILE A 112 -7.47 -6.58 -7.41
C ILE A 112 -6.70 -7.28 -8.53
N LYS A 113 -5.42 -7.57 -8.29
CA LYS A 113 -4.54 -8.24 -9.25
C LYS A 113 -3.54 -9.12 -8.51
N LYS A 114 -3.05 -10.15 -9.20
CA LYS A 114 -1.87 -10.87 -8.76
C LYS A 114 -0.89 -11.04 -9.92
N ILE A 115 0.39 -11.07 -9.58
CA ILE A 115 1.47 -11.28 -10.55
C ILE A 115 2.14 -12.60 -10.22
N ASN A 116 2.20 -13.51 -11.20
CA ASN A 116 3.07 -14.65 -11.08
C ASN A 116 4.50 -14.18 -11.41
N ILE A 117 5.36 -14.16 -10.41
CA ILE A 117 6.69 -13.57 -10.54
C ILE A 117 7.57 -14.39 -11.48
N ARG A 118 7.47 -15.72 -11.43
CA ARG A 118 8.26 -16.60 -12.28
C ARG A 118 7.92 -16.45 -13.75
N GLU A 119 6.63 -16.41 -14.07
CA GLU A 119 6.12 -16.32 -15.43
C GLU A 119 5.93 -14.87 -15.88
N LYS A 120 6.06 -13.91 -14.98
CA LYS A 120 5.81 -12.48 -15.21
C LYS A 120 4.42 -12.23 -15.79
N LYS A 121 3.44 -13.01 -15.32
CA LYS A 121 2.07 -12.96 -15.80
C LYS A 121 1.19 -12.23 -14.81
N VAL A 122 0.45 -11.24 -15.30
CA VAL A 122 -0.54 -10.48 -14.52
C VAL A 122 -1.90 -11.14 -14.66
N ILE A 123 -2.57 -11.34 -13.52
CA ILE A 123 -3.90 -11.95 -13.47
C ILE A 123 -4.84 -10.96 -12.80
N ASP A 124 -5.91 -10.57 -13.49
CA ASP A 124 -6.94 -9.72 -12.93
C ASP A 124 -7.85 -10.57 -12.02
N LEU A 125 -8.07 -10.07 -10.79
CA LEU A 125 -8.93 -10.74 -9.80
C LEU A 125 -10.29 -10.04 -9.67
N TRP A 126 -10.47 -8.99 -10.47
CA TRP A 126 -11.70 -8.22 -10.54
C TRP A 126 -12.31 -8.27 -11.93
#